data_f888e65a8a0f3e6c496746b8a5dacf57
#
_entry.id   f888e65a8a0f3e6c496746b8a5dacf57
#
_cell.length_a   1.000
_cell.length_b   1.000
_cell.length_c   1.000
_cell.angle_alpha   90.00
_cell.angle_beta   90.00
_cell.angle_gamma   90.00
#
_symmetry.space_group_name_H-M   'P 1'
#
loop_
_entity.id
_entity.type
_entity.pdbx_description
1 polymer ?
#
loop_
_entity_poly.entity_id
_entity_poly.type
_entity_poly.pdbx_seq_one_letter_code
_entity_poly.pdbx_strand_id
1 'polypeptide(L)'
;MPEGDSVYQLSKRLQFMTGREVTATSLRVPRFATVDFTGMTVERVWPYGKHLFMQFGADGHDAQILHTHLKMEGTWSVHRVGTKWTKPGHTARVVLQLFDDAGDIELVGHSLGLVDVFPAREYETEMGYLGPDLLAEDFDHDEALRRILTDPELSL
;
A
#
# COMPACT_ATOMS: atom_id res chain seq x y z
N MET A 1 -8.41 13.69 -10.54
CA MET A 1 -7.14 13.02 -10.79
C MET A 1 -6.30 12.96 -9.52
N PRO A 2 -5.83 11.79 -9.12
CA PRO A 2 -4.98 11.70 -7.93
C PRO A 2 -3.65 12.41 -8.14
N GLU A 3 -3.30 13.21 -7.17
CA GLU A 3 -2.00 13.89 -7.13
C GLU A 3 -1.29 13.49 -5.86
N GLY A 4 -0.04 13.90 -5.69
CA GLY A 4 0.72 13.58 -4.49
C GLY A 4 0.00 13.97 -3.22
N ASP A 5 -0.66 15.12 -3.24
CA ASP A 5 -1.44 15.59 -2.10
C ASP A 5 -2.60 14.65 -1.78
N SER A 6 -3.29 14.15 -2.81
CA SER A 6 -4.40 13.21 -2.62
C SER A 6 -3.93 11.89 -2.03
N VAL A 7 -2.77 11.41 -2.46
CA VAL A 7 -2.20 10.17 -1.93
C VAL A 7 -1.75 10.38 -0.48
N TYR A 8 -1.22 11.55 -0.17
CA TYR A 8 -0.84 11.89 1.20
C TYR A 8 -2.06 11.85 2.11
N GLN A 9 -3.18 12.44 1.70
CA GLN A 9 -4.41 12.42 2.48
C GLN A 9 -4.95 10.99 2.61
N LEU A 10 -4.87 10.21 1.55
CA LEU A 10 -5.28 8.82 1.60
C LEU A 10 -4.44 8.03 2.59
N SER A 11 -3.12 8.22 2.59
CA SER A 11 -2.26 7.50 3.52
C SER A 11 -2.61 7.83 4.97
N LYS A 12 -2.97 9.07 5.24
CA LYS A 12 -3.41 9.46 6.59
C LYS A 12 -4.69 8.71 6.98
N ARG A 13 -5.65 8.61 6.08
CA ARG A 13 -6.89 7.90 6.34
C ARG A 13 -6.66 6.41 6.56
N LEU A 14 -5.60 5.86 5.99
CA LEU A 14 -5.31 4.43 6.10
C LEU A 14 -4.38 4.08 7.25
N GLN A 15 -3.97 5.04 8.08
CA GLN A 15 -3.10 4.74 9.22
C GLN A 15 -3.72 3.77 10.22
N PHE A 16 -5.04 3.66 10.24
CA PHE A 16 -5.71 2.71 11.12
C PHE A 16 -5.32 1.26 10.83
N MET A 17 -4.80 0.99 9.64
CA MET A 17 -4.35 -0.36 9.24
C MET A 17 -3.18 -0.84 10.09
N THR A 18 -2.35 0.08 10.55
CA THR A 18 -1.11 -0.25 11.28
C THR A 18 -1.43 -1.02 12.55
N GLY A 19 -0.73 -2.14 12.73
CA GLY A 19 -0.92 -3.00 13.88
C GLY A 19 -1.99 -4.09 13.71
N ARG A 20 -2.74 -4.08 12.64
CA ARG A 20 -3.79 -5.08 12.41
C ARG A 20 -3.25 -6.27 11.64
N GLU A 21 -3.75 -7.45 11.99
CA GLU A 21 -3.39 -8.66 11.28
C GLU A 21 -4.17 -8.77 9.98
N VAL A 22 -3.50 -9.22 8.93
CA VAL A 22 -4.14 -9.49 7.63
C VAL A 22 -4.83 -10.83 7.71
N THR A 23 -6.13 -10.85 7.47
CA THR A 23 -6.93 -12.07 7.54
C THR A 23 -7.22 -12.67 6.17
N ALA A 24 -7.08 -11.89 5.10
CA ALA A 24 -7.20 -12.40 3.73
C ALA A 24 -6.51 -11.46 2.76
N THR A 25 -6.01 -12.02 1.66
CA THR A 25 -5.28 -11.27 0.63
C THR A 25 -5.71 -11.76 -0.75
N SER A 26 -5.95 -10.84 -1.67
CA SER A 26 -6.16 -11.17 -3.07
C SER A 26 -5.54 -10.09 -3.92
N LEU A 27 -4.44 -10.41 -4.59
CA LEU A 27 -3.81 -9.51 -5.55
C LEU A 27 -4.23 -10.00 -6.94
N ARG A 28 -5.12 -9.23 -7.56
CA ARG A 28 -5.74 -9.63 -8.82
C ARG A 28 -4.97 -9.13 -10.03
N VAL A 29 -3.66 -9.32 -9.99
CA VAL A 29 -2.76 -9.03 -11.10
C VAL A 29 -1.94 -10.29 -11.34
N PRO A 30 -1.73 -10.71 -12.59
CA PRO A 30 -1.12 -12.02 -12.87
C PRO A 30 0.24 -12.24 -12.21
N ARG A 31 1.09 -11.24 -12.21
CA ARG A 31 2.44 -11.37 -11.66
C ARG A 31 2.45 -11.69 -10.17
N PHE A 32 1.46 -11.20 -9.44
CA PHE A 32 1.43 -11.33 -7.99
C PHE A 32 0.20 -12.10 -7.48
N ALA A 33 -0.45 -12.86 -8.35
CA ALA A 33 -1.70 -13.53 -8.00
C ALA A 33 -1.55 -14.54 -6.86
N THR A 34 -0.34 -15.05 -6.63
CA THR A 34 -0.11 -16.03 -5.56
C THR A 34 0.45 -15.40 -4.28
N VAL A 35 0.67 -14.08 -4.27
CA VAL A 35 1.19 -13.41 -3.07
C VAL A 35 0.11 -13.41 -2.00
N ASP A 36 0.49 -13.72 -0.77
CA ASP A 36 -0.42 -13.82 0.35
C ASP A 36 0.22 -13.20 1.60
N PHE A 37 -0.43 -12.17 2.13
CA PHE A 37 0.02 -11.53 3.38
C PHE A 37 -0.76 -12.02 4.59
N THR A 38 -1.62 -13.01 4.42
CA THR A 38 -2.47 -13.52 5.50
C THR A 38 -1.60 -14.03 6.66
N GLY A 39 -1.91 -13.59 7.86
CA GLY A 39 -1.12 -13.91 9.05
C GLY A 39 -0.05 -12.88 9.36
N MET A 40 0.25 -11.99 8.43
CA MET A 40 1.20 -10.90 8.68
C MET A 40 0.47 -9.71 9.29
N THR A 41 1.24 -8.81 9.92
CA THR A 41 0.69 -7.60 10.52
C THR A 41 1.09 -6.40 9.67
N VAL A 42 0.19 -5.46 9.52
CA VAL A 42 0.50 -4.20 8.84
C VAL A 42 1.44 -3.40 9.73
N GLU A 43 2.66 -3.17 9.27
CA GLU A 43 3.67 -2.46 10.05
C GLU A 43 3.68 -0.97 9.76
N ARG A 44 3.36 -0.60 8.53
CA ARG A 44 3.46 0.79 8.12
C ARG A 44 2.70 1.06 6.84
N VAL A 45 2.15 2.27 6.73
CA VAL A 45 1.52 2.79 5.49
C VAL A 45 2.06 4.20 5.29
N TRP A 46 2.63 4.47 4.11
CA TRP A 46 3.20 5.81 3.84
C TRP A 46 3.13 6.17 2.36
N PRO A 47 3.08 7.47 2.05
CA PRO A 47 3.05 7.94 0.68
C PRO A 47 4.45 8.33 0.20
N TYR A 48 4.64 8.31 -1.11
CA TYR A 48 5.78 8.97 -1.75
C TYR A 48 5.27 9.45 -3.11
N GLY A 49 5.04 10.77 -3.22
CA GLY A 49 4.42 11.33 -4.40
C GLY A 49 3.03 10.77 -4.61
N LYS A 50 2.80 10.25 -5.80
CA LYS A 50 1.53 9.62 -6.16
C LYS A 50 1.52 8.13 -5.85
N HIS A 51 2.55 7.64 -5.17
CA HIS A 51 2.70 6.23 -4.83
C HIS A 51 2.30 5.99 -3.38
N LEU A 52 1.72 4.84 -3.13
CA LEU A 52 1.33 4.43 -1.78
C LEU A 52 2.04 3.11 -1.46
N PHE A 53 2.66 3.06 -0.30
CA PHE A 53 3.38 1.88 0.17
C PHE A 53 2.74 1.35 1.44
N MET A 54 2.68 0.02 1.54
CA MET A 54 2.20 -0.66 2.73
C MET A 54 3.19 -1.77 3.06
N GLN A 55 3.67 -1.83 4.31
CA GLN A 55 4.61 -2.85 4.73
C GLN A 55 3.93 -3.86 5.64
N PHE A 56 4.17 -5.14 5.36
CA PHE A 56 3.62 -6.25 6.13
C PHE A 56 4.76 -7.10 6.68
N GLY A 57 4.63 -7.51 7.92
CA GLY A 57 5.67 -8.31 8.55
C GLY A 57 5.11 -9.35 9.50
N ALA A 58 5.92 -10.37 9.78
CA ALA A 58 5.62 -11.43 10.74
C ALA A 58 6.93 -11.96 11.30
N ASP A 59 6.87 -12.48 12.52
CA ASP A 59 8.04 -13.05 13.17
C ASP A 59 8.61 -14.18 12.31
N GLY A 60 9.92 -14.14 12.10
CA GLY A 60 10.60 -15.17 11.35
C GLY A 60 10.47 -15.09 9.83
N HIS A 61 9.86 -14.03 9.32
CA HIS A 61 9.68 -13.82 7.88
C HIS A 61 10.20 -12.44 7.47
N ASP A 62 10.71 -12.35 6.24
CA ASP A 62 11.08 -11.04 5.69
C ASP A 62 9.85 -10.19 5.52
N ALA A 63 9.92 -8.92 5.94
CA ALA A 63 8.85 -7.98 5.71
C ALA A 63 8.68 -7.77 4.20
N GLN A 64 7.44 -7.57 3.77
CA GLN A 64 7.10 -7.35 2.37
C GLN A 64 6.46 -5.98 2.20
N ILE A 65 6.71 -5.34 1.08
CA ILE A 65 6.11 -4.05 0.77
C ILE A 65 5.20 -4.20 -0.44
N LEU A 66 3.98 -3.72 -0.29
CA LEU A 66 3.02 -3.58 -1.40
C LEU A 66 3.11 -2.14 -1.88
N HIS A 67 3.46 -1.96 -3.13
CA HIS A 67 3.62 -0.66 -3.77
C HIS A 67 2.53 -0.49 -4.81
N THR A 68 1.76 0.60 -4.69
CA THR A 68 0.71 0.90 -5.66
C THR A 68 0.80 2.33 -6.13
N HIS A 69 0.38 2.57 -7.37
CA HIS A 69 0.27 3.91 -7.94
C HIS A 69 -1.16 4.09 -8.43
N LEU A 70 -1.82 5.13 -7.95
CA LEU A 70 -3.22 5.37 -8.29
C LEU A 70 -3.42 5.82 -9.73
N LYS A 71 -2.48 6.56 -10.27
CA LYS A 71 -2.58 7.19 -11.59
C LYS A 71 -3.87 8.04 -11.68
N MET A 72 -4.58 7.93 -12.80
CA MET A 72 -5.74 8.81 -13.03
C MET A 72 -7.03 8.30 -12.41
N GLU A 73 -7.19 6.99 -12.34
CA GLU A 73 -8.46 6.38 -11.96
C GLU A 73 -8.41 5.55 -10.70
N GLY A 74 -7.22 5.34 -10.14
CA GLY A 74 -7.08 4.47 -8.97
C GLY A 74 -7.74 5.05 -7.74
N THR A 75 -8.38 4.18 -6.97
CA THR A 75 -8.98 4.56 -5.69
C THR A 75 -8.85 3.41 -4.71
N TRP A 76 -8.87 3.77 -3.43
CA TRP A 76 -8.96 2.79 -2.35
C TRP A 76 -10.27 3.03 -1.60
N SER A 77 -10.98 1.96 -1.33
CA SER A 77 -12.20 2.04 -0.53
C SER A 77 -12.10 1.11 0.67
N VAL A 78 -12.82 1.46 1.74
CA VAL A 78 -12.82 0.73 3.00
C VAL A 78 -14.24 0.29 3.28
N HIS A 79 -14.39 -1.01 3.58
CA HIS A 79 -15.69 -1.61 3.84
C HIS A 79 -15.60 -2.55 5.03
N ARG A 80 -16.73 -2.99 5.55
CA ARG A 80 -16.77 -4.16 6.41
C ARG A 80 -16.92 -5.39 5.51
N VAL A 81 -16.26 -6.48 5.86
CA VAL A 81 -16.38 -7.73 5.11
C VAL A 81 -17.86 -8.13 5.05
N GLY A 82 -18.31 -8.49 3.86
CA GLY A 82 -19.68 -8.86 3.63
C GLY A 82 -20.57 -7.75 3.10
N THR A 83 -20.10 -6.50 3.11
CA THR A 83 -20.87 -5.41 2.54
C THR A 83 -20.59 -5.31 1.03
N LYS A 84 -21.57 -4.78 0.30
CA LYS A 84 -21.46 -4.64 -1.14
C LYS A 84 -20.50 -3.52 -1.51
N TRP A 85 -19.64 -3.78 -2.49
CA TRP A 85 -18.73 -2.76 -2.99
C TRP A 85 -19.50 -1.71 -3.80
N THR A 86 -19.02 -0.45 -3.71
CA THR A 86 -19.62 0.64 -4.46
C THR A 86 -19.11 0.72 -5.89
N LYS A 87 -17.97 0.09 -6.19
CA LYS A 87 -17.37 0.07 -7.52
C LYS A 87 -17.41 -1.33 -8.11
N PRO A 88 -17.35 -1.45 -9.46
CA PRO A 88 -17.40 -2.77 -10.10
C PRO A 88 -16.28 -3.69 -9.64
N GLY A 89 -16.62 -4.95 -9.38
CA GLY A 89 -15.64 -5.92 -8.90
C GLY A 89 -14.50 -6.18 -9.88
N HIS A 90 -14.75 -6.06 -11.18
CA HIS A 90 -13.72 -6.33 -12.18
C HIS A 90 -12.60 -5.26 -12.18
N THR A 91 -12.81 -4.12 -11.53
CA THR A 91 -11.77 -3.09 -11.41
C THR A 91 -10.89 -3.29 -10.19
N ALA A 92 -11.24 -4.21 -9.30
CA ALA A 92 -10.44 -4.48 -8.10
C ALA A 92 -9.11 -5.13 -8.50
N ARG A 93 -8.03 -4.56 -8.00
CA ARG A 93 -6.68 -5.09 -8.22
C ARG A 93 -6.07 -5.65 -6.95
N VAL A 94 -6.44 -5.07 -5.80
CA VAL A 94 -5.96 -5.50 -4.50
C VAL A 94 -7.14 -5.58 -3.56
N VAL A 95 -7.29 -6.69 -2.85
CA VAL A 95 -8.28 -6.84 -1.79
C VAL A 95 -7.56 -7.33 -0.56
N LEU A 96 -7.63 -6.58 0.52
CA LEU A 96 -7.02 -6.93 1.80
C LEU A 96 -8.11 -6.93 2.86
N GLN A 97 -8.12 -7.97 3.69
CA GLN A 97 -9.01 -8.01 4.85
C GLN A 97 -8.15 -7.98 6.11
N LEU A 98 -8.55 -7.15 7.06
CA LEU A 98 -7.81 -6.92 8.29
C LEU A 98 -8.69 -7.25 9.49
N PHE A 99 -8.08 -7.80 10.53
CA PHE A 99 -8.80 -8.16 11.75
C PHE A 99 -9.35 -6.90 12.44
N ASP A 100 -10.60 -6.98 12.89
CA ASP A 100 -11.21 -6.00 13.76
C ASP A 100 -12.27 -6.72 14.60
N ASP A 101 -12.33 -6.41 15.89
CA ASP A 101 -13.26 -7.08 16.82
C ASP A 101 -14.72 -6.95 16.41
N ALA A 102 -15.08 -5.84 15.79
CA ALA A 102 -16.47 -5.57 15.38
C ALA A 102 -16.82 -6.16 14.01
N GLY A 103 -15.89 -6.90 13.41
CA GLY A 103 -16.06 -7.45 12.06
C GLY A 103 -14.93 -6.99 11.17
N ASP A 104 -14.31 -7.93 10.45
CA ASP A 104 -13.12 -7.60 9.67
C ASP A 104 -13.35 -6.45 8.70
N ILE A 105 -12.28 -5.68 8.51
CA ILE A 105 -12.29 -4.53 7.60
C ILE A 105 -11.74 -4.99 6.26
N GLU A 106 -12.37 -4.56 5.18
CA GLU A 106 -11.92 -4.88 3.82
C GLU A 106 -11.48 -3.62 3.11
N LEU A 107 -10.27 -3.65 2.57
CA LEU A 107 -9.74 -2.56 1.74
C LEU A 107 -9.65 -3.06 0.31
N VAL A 108 -10.15 -2.25 -0.61
CA VAL A 108 -10.17 -2.61 -2.03
C VAL A 108 -9.53 -1.49 -2.83
N GLY A 109 -8.46 -1.84 -3.56
CA GLY A 109 -7.82 -0.92 -4.49
C GLY A 109 -8.36 -1.16 -5.89
N HIS A 110 -9.10 -0.18 -6.41
CA HIS A 110 -9.73 -0.25 -7.74
C HIS A 110 -8.93 0.52 -8.77
N SER A 111 -8.84 -0.02 -9.97
CA SER A 111 -8.26 0.65 -11.13
C SER A 111 -6.86 1.19 -10.88
N LEU A 112 -6.08 0.50 -10.05
CA LEU A 112 -4.71 0.91 -9.74
C LEU A 112 -3.85 0.81 -10.99
N GLY A 113 -3.03 1.84 -11.25
CA GLY A 113 -2.18 1.86 -12.42
C GLY A 113 -0.93 1.01 -12.28
N LEU A 114 -0.54 0.72 -11.04
CA LEU A 114 0.62 -0.11 -10.75
C LEU A 114 0.36 -0.89 -9.47
N VAL A 115 0.71 -2.17 -9.47
CA VAL A 115 0.74 -3.00 -8.27
C VAL A 115 2.06 -3.77 -8.31
N ASP A 116 2.86 -3.62 -7.25
CA ASP A 116 4.16 -4.29 -7.16
C ASP A 116 4.36 -4.77 -5.72
N VAL A 117 5.13 -5.84 -5.56
CA VAL A 117 5.44 -6.39 -4.24
C VAL A 117 6.92 -6.75 -4.23
N PHE A 118 7.62 -6.33 -3.18
CA PHE A 118 9.04 -6.66 -3.02
C PHE A 118 9.41 -6.73 -1.54
N PRO A 119 10.50 -7.45 -1.21
CA PRO A 119 10.96 -7.51 0.18
C PRO A 119 11.36 -6.12 0.68
N ALA A 120 11.05 -5.83 1.94
CA ALA A 120 11.37 -4.53 2.52
C ALA A 120 12.85 -4.19 2.43
N ARG A 121 13.72 -5.21 2.49
CA ARG A 121 15.16 -5.00 2.39
C ARG A 121 15.60 -4.44 1.03
N GLU A 122 14.72 -4.52 0.02
CA GLU A 122 15.00 -4.00 -1.32
C GLU A 122 14.40 -2.62 -1.57
N TYR A 123 13.85 -2.00 -0.53
CA TYR A 123 13.15 -0.73 -0.69
C TYR A 123 14.01 0.34 -1.36
N GLU A 124 15.25 0.51 -0.90
CA GLU A 124 16.12 1.55 -1.48
C GLU A 124 16.46 1.27 -2.93
N THR A 125 16.67 -0.01 -3.28
CA THR A 125 16.93 -0.40 -4.66
C THR A 125 15.72 -0.08 -5.54
N GLU A 126 14.53 -0.43 -5.08
CA GLU A 126 13.29 -0.17 -5.83
C GLU A 126 13.05 1.32 -5.98
N MET A 127 13.32 2.10 -4.94
CA MET A 127 13.19 3.55 -5.02
C MET A 127 14.19 4.14 -6.02
N GLY A 128 15.34 3.53 -6.17
CA GLY A 128 16.32 3.94 -7.18
C GLY A 128 15.79 3.78 -8.60
N TYR A 129 15.00 2.75 -8.86
CA TYR A 129 14.36 2.56 -10.18
C TYR A 129 13.29 3.61 -10.45
N LEU A 130 12.61 4.08 -9.41
CA LEU A 130 11.62 5.16 -9.57
C LEU A 130 12.32 6.49 -9.80
N GLY A 131 13.44 6.68 -9.11
CA GLY A 131 14.42 7.72 -9.38
C GLY A 131 13.91 9.12 -9.67
N PRO A 132 14.53 9.77 -10.67
CA PRO A 132 14.22 11.17 -10.96
C PRO A 132 12.76 11.45 -11.30
N ASP A 133 12.08 10.51 -11.95
CA ASP A 133 10.69 10.70 -12.32
C ASP A 133 9.83 10.88 -11.09
N LEU A 134 10.07 10.06 -10.06
CA LEU A 134 9.31 10.16 -8.84
C LEU A 134 9.64 11.47 -8.10
N LEU A 135 10.90 11.86 -8.07
CA LEU A 135 11.29 13.10 -7.44
C LEU A 135 10.66 14.31 -8.15
N ALA A 136 10.56 14.26 -9.48
CA ALA A 136 9.92 15.32 -10.24
C ALA A 136 8.43 15.41 -9.94
N GLU A 137 7.76 14.28 -9.72
CA GLU A 137 6.35 14.27 -9.38
C GLU A 137 6.08 14.79 -7.97
N ASP A 138 7.06 14.69 -7.09
CA ASP A 138 6.86 14.95 -5.67
C ASP A 138 7.90 15.92 -5.12
N PHE A 139 8.15 16.98 -5.88
CA PHE A 139 9.13 17.97 -5.47
C PHE A 139 8.83 18.55 -4.08
N ASP A 140 7.55 18.83 -3.82
CA ASP A 140 7.14 19.45 -2.58
C ASP A 140 7.18 18.49 -1.38
N HIS A 141 7.33 17.21 -1.64
CA HIS A 141 7.37 16.19 -0.58
C HIS A 141 8.76 15.64 -0.35
N ASP A 142 9.78 16.28 -0.92
CA ASP A 142 11.15 15.84 -0.79
C ASP A 142 11.57 15.70 0.68
N GLU A 143 11.10 16.60 1.51
CA GLU A 143 11.37 16.54 2.94
C GLU A 143 10.80 15.27 3.57
N ALA A 144 9.59 14.91 3.19
CA ALA A 144 8.96 13.69 3.70
C ALA A 144 9.72 12.45 3.25
N LEU A 145 10.21 12.44 2.00
CA LEU A 145 11.01 11.35 1.51
C LEU A 145 12.30 11.19 2.31
N ARG A 146 13.00 12.30 2.57
CA ARG A 146 14.23 12.26 3.36
C ARG A 146 13.97 11.66 4.73
N ARG A 147 12.87 12.00 5.36
CA ARG A 147 12.52 11.43 6.66
C ARG A 147 12.26 9.93 6.57
N ILE A 148 11.62 9.49 5.49
CA ILE A 148 11.37 8.06 5.27
C ILE A 148 12.70 7.32 5.14
N LEU A 149 13.61 7.84 4.32
CA LEU A 149 14.88 7.16 4.04
C LEU A 149 15.87 7.21 5.21
N THR A 150 15.76 8.21 6.08
CA THR A 150 16.70 8.37 7.20
C THR A 150 16.14 7.87 8.53
N ASP A 151 14.88 7.56 8.60
CA ASP A 151 14.26 7.02 9.80
C ASP A 151 14.85 5.64 10.10
N PRO A 152 15.39 5.39 11.30
CA PRO A 152 15.97 4.09 11.63
C PRO A 152 15.00 2.93 11.46
N GLU A 153 13.71 3.17 11.61
CA GLU A 153 12.71 2.13 11.41
C GLU A 153 12.52 1.79 9.95
N LEU A 154 12.92 2.69 9.04
CA LEU A 154 12.81 2.48 7.61
C LEU A 154 14.14 2.19 6.95
N SER A 155 15.22 2.52 7.61
CA SER A 155 16.57 2.31 7.08
C SER A 155 16.97 0.87 7.17
N LEU A 156 16.17 0.06 6.97
CA LEU A 156 16.22 -1.38 7.09
C LEU A 156 17.59 -2.03 6.90
#